data_371c9e550ce93656176f2dc878f21ebf
#
_entry.id   371c9e550ce93656176f2dc878f21ebf
#
_cell.length_a   1.000
_cell.length_b   1.000
_cell.length_c   1.000
_cell.angle_alpha   90.00
_cell.angle_beta   90.00
_cell.angle_gamma   90.00
#
_symmetry.space_group_name_H-M   'P 1'
#
loop_
_entity.id
_entity.type
_entity.pdbx_description
1 polymer ?
#
loop_
_entity_poly.entity_id
_entity_poly.type
_entity_poly.pdbx_seq_one_letter_code
_entity_poly.pdbx_strand_id
1 'polypeptide(L)'
;FVAINLCWWLFYAVQHKSLPYAELSTTLGAFDLARLLPSLVLTRGVLQLIVEAVLILCVLCVAEPRMGAMRTTLVSLGSAVIGIGGGLLLCAGISTLFGDRALTSQIVFSLSPVTLVTGALMASTAFSYALWCHRVRLIGYTAVLVVILYGGNPGDYCTLIAAVAGQLIGTAIAGRPHESERWHWQY
;
A
#
# COMPACT_ATOMS: atom_id res chain seq x y z
N PHE A 1 0.46 5.45 -14.35
CA PHE A 1 0.85 6.14 -13.13
C PHE A 1 1.62 7.44 -13.44
N VAL A 2 2.82 7.35 -14.07
CA VAL A 2 3.68 8.52 -14.38
C VAL A 2 2.94 9.56 -15.22
N ALA A 3 2.27 9.13 -16.30
CA ALA A 3 1.52 10.03 -17.17
C ALA A 3 0.42 10.82 -16.43
N ILE A 4 -0.32 10.17 -15.52
CA ILE A 4 -1.37 10.83 -14.73
C ILE A 4 -0.75 11.92 -13.84
N ASN A 5 0.37 11.61 -13.16
CA ASN A 5 1.06 12.57 -12.31
C ASN A 5 1.62 13.75 -13.12
N LEU A 6 2.22 13.49 -14.28
CA LEU A 6 2.71 14.55 -15.17
C LEU A 6 1.57 15.45 -15.67
N CYS A 7 0.45 14.87 -16.10
CA CYS A 7 -0.73 15.64 -16.52
C CYS A 7 -1.27 16.50 -15.35
N TRP A 8 -1.31 15.94 -14.14
CA TRP A 8 -1.73 16.65 -12.95
C TRP A 8 -0.82 17.84 -12.65
N TRP A 9 0.48 17.63 -12.65
CA TRP A 9 1.45 18.70 -12.39
C TRP A 9 1.42 19.79 -13.48
N LEU A 10 1.31 19.39 -14.76
CA LEU A 10 1.18 20.35 -15.86
C LEU A 10 -0.10 21.19 -15.73
N PHE A 11 -1.21 20.57 -15.38
CA PHE A 11 -2.47 21.27 -15.17
C PHE A 11 -2.35 22.37 -14.10
N TYR A 12 -1.71 22.05 -12.96
CA TYR A 12 -1.49 23.03 -11.89
C TYR A 12 -0.45 24.10 -12.27
N ALA A 13 0.61 23.72 -12.97
CA ALA A 13 1.62 24.64 -13.46
C ALA A 13 1.02 25.67 -14.44
N VAL A 14 0.15 25.23 -15.35
CA VAL A 14 -0.56 26.12 -16.29
C VAL A 14 -1.50 27.08 -15.57
N GLN A 15 -2.12 26.65 -14.47
CA GLN A 15 -3.01 27.50 -13.67
C GLN A 15 -2.27 28.46 -12.72
N HIS A 16 -0.93 28.43 -12.68
CA HIS A 16 -0.11 29.17 -11.71
C HIS A 16 -0.55 29.01 -10.25
N LYS A 17 -1.15 27.88 -9.93
CA LYS A 17 -1.57 27.53 -8.57
C LYS A 17 -0.53 26.65 -7.92
N SER A 18 -0.31 26.86 -6.62
CA SER A 18 0.46 25.92 -5.82
C SER A 18 -0.26 24.58 -5.80
N LEU A 19 0.49 23.48 -5.91
CA LEU A 19 -0.08 22.13 -5.84
C LEU A 19 -0.84 21.97 -4.52
N PRO A 20 -2.11 21.54 -4.56
CA PRO A 20 -2.97 21.47 -3.37
C PRO A 20 -2.66 20.23 -2.54
N TYR A 21 -1.42 20.11 -2.04
CA TYR A 21 -1.02 18.97 -1.21
C TYR A 21 -1.86 18.84 0.06
N ALA A 22 -2.33 19.97 0.59
CA ALA A 22 -3.24 19.98 1.74
C ALA A 22 -4.63 19.42 1.39
N GLU A 23 -5.05 19.54 0.13
CA GLU A 23 -6.34 19.01 -0.32
C GLU A 23 -6.34 17.49 -0.54
N LEU A 24 -5.16 16.89 -0.71
CA LEU A 24 -5.00 15.45 -0.85
C LEU A 24 -4.92 14.72 0.50
N SER A 25 -4.92 15.47 1.60
CA SER A 25 -4.97 14.93 2.95
C SER A 25 -6.33 15.24 3.56
N THR A 26 -6.85 14.31 4.35
CA THR A 26 -8.07 14.52 5.12
C THR A 26 -7.79 14.31 6.58
N THR A 27 -8.54 15.01 7.44
CA THR A 27 -8.50 14.76 8.89
C THR A 27 -9.51 13.67 9.24
N LEU A 28 -9.26 12.91 10.28
CA LEU A 28 -10.15 11.84 10.72
C LEU A 28 -11.56 12.37 11.06
N GLY A 29 -11.67 13.64 11.49
CA GLY A 29 -12.95 14.29 11.80
C GLY A 29 -13.75 14.77 10.59
N ALA A 30 -13.09 14.98 9.44
CA ALA A 30 -13.72 15.40 8.18
C ALA A 30 -13.34 14.43 7.06
N PHE A 31 -13.64 13.13 7.27
CA PHE A 31 -13.26 12.06 6.37
C PHE A 31 -13.99 12.19 5.02
N ASP A 32 -13.22 12.44 3.96
CA ASP A 32 -13.71 12.58 2.60
C ASP A 32 -13.01 11.58 1.68
N LEU A 33 -13.72 10.51 1.33
CA LEU A 33 -13.24 9.47 0.41
C LEU A 33 -12.86 10.02 -0.96
N ALA A 34 -13.56 11.07 -1.43
CA ALA A 34 -13.28 11.68 -2.72
C ALA A 34 -11.90 12.35 -2.77
N ARG A 35 -11.37 12.78 -1.62
CA ARG A 35 -10.02 13.34 -1.49
C ARG A 35 -8.95 12.27 -1.31
N LEU A 36 -9.30 11.15 -0.65
CA LEU A 36 -8.36 10.05 -0.41
C LEU A 36 -8.06 9.22 -1.65
N LEU A 37 -9.04 8.98 -2.51
CA LEU A 37 -8.85 8.19 -3.73
C LEU A 37 -7.78 8.77 -4.66
N PRO A 38 -7.78 10.09 -4.98
CA PRO A 38 -6.71 10.69 -5.75
C PRO A 38 -5.33 10.57 -5.09
N SER A 39 -5.25 10.62 -3.75
CA SER A 39 -3.96 10.53 -3.03
C SER A 39 -3.28 9.16 -3.19
N LEU A 40 -4.02 8.09 -3.52
CA LEU A 40 -3.47 6.78 -3.85
C LEU A 40 -2.67 6.76 -5.16
N VAL A 41 -2.89 7.74 -6.04
CA VAL A 41 -2.26 7.77 -7.37
C VAL A 41 -1.35 8.98 -7.52
N LEU A 42 -1.67 10.09 -6.84
CA LEU A 42 -0.95 11.36 -6.98
C LEU A 42 0.21 11.45 -6.00
N THR A 43 1.36 11.92 -6.50
CA THR A 43 2.59 12.09 -5.73
C THR A 43 2.86 13.57 -5.44
N ARG A 44 3.52 13.84 -4.31
CA ARG A 44 3.80 15.19 -3.85
C ARG A 44 5.04 15.83 -4.46
N GLY A 45 5.91 15.04 -5.08
CA GLY A 45 7.16 15.54 -5.62
C GLY A 45 7.82 14.61 -6.63
N VAL A 46 8.75 15.16 -7.42
CA VAL A 46 9.45 14.42 -8.49
C VAL A 46 10.23 13.23 -7.93
N LEU A 47 10.95 13.42 -6.82
CA LEU A 47 11.71 12.34 -6.20
C LEU A 47 10.80 11.21 -5.73
N GLN A 48 9.69 11.56 -5.09
CA GLN A 48 8.70 10.58 -4.65
C GLN A 48 8.09 9.84 -5.86
N LEU A 49 7.76 10.56 -6.94
CA LEU A 49 7.26 9.95 -8.17
C LEU A 49 8.22 8.91 -8.73
N ILE A 50 9.52 9.23 -8.79
CA ILE A 50 10.55 8.31 -9.30
C ILE A 50 10.63 7.06 -8.42
N VAL A 51 10.73 7.23 -7.12
CA VAL A 51 10.83 6.11 -6.17
C VAL A 51 9.59 5.22 -6.23
N GLU A 52 8.40 5.81 -6.24
CA GLU A 52 7.15 5.07 -6.31
C GLU A 52 6.96 4.39 -7.68
N ALA A 53 7.34 5.05 -8.78
CA ALA A 53 7.28 4.46 -10.11
C ALA A 53 8.22 3.24 -10.22
N VAL A 54 9.43 3.33 -9.69
CA VAL A 54 10.37 2.20 -9.64
C VAL A 54 9.82 1.07 -8.79
N LEU A 55 9.28 1.37 -7.61
CA LEU A 55 8.63 0.37 -6.74
C LEU A 55 7.47 -0.33 -7.43
N ILE A 56 6.55 0.42 -8.04
CA ILE A 56 5.41 -0.12 -8.79
C ILE A 56 5.92 -1.05 -9.90
N LEU A 57 6.89 -0.61 -10.66
CA LEU A 57 7.44 -1.38 -11.77
C LEU A 57 8.11 -2.66 -11.28
N CYS A 58 8.93 -2.59 -10.24
CA CYS A 58 9.57 -3.77 -9.63
C CYS A 58 8.53 -4.78 -9.12
N VAL A 59 7.48 -4.31 -8.45
CA VAL A 59 6.44 -5.19 -7.92
C VAL A 59 5.62 -5.81 -9.04
N LEU A 60 5.24 -5.05 -10.07
CA LEU A 60 4.51 -5.58 -11.21
C LEU A 60 5.35 -6.62 -11.96
N CYS A 61 6.64 -6.37 -12.20
CA CYS A 61 7.55 -7.34 -12.81
C CYS A 61 7.63 -8.66 -12.02
N VAL A 62 7.43 -8.62 -10.71
CA VAL A 62 7.46 -9.81 -9.85
C VAL A 62 6.08 -10.47 -9.73
N ALA A 63 5.02 -9.67 -9.59
CA ALA A 63 3.67 -10.14 -9.30
C ALA A 63 2.92 -10.61 -10.55
N GLU A 64 3.03 -9.87 -11.65
CA GLU A 64 2.27 -10.14 -12.87
C GLU A 64 2.61 -11.49 -13.51
N PRO A 65 3.88 -11.90 -13.68
CA PRO A 65 4.20 -13.22 -14.24
C PRO A 65 3.71 -14.39 -13.38
N ARG A 66 3.50 -14.15 -12.06
CA ARG A 66 3.12 -15.20 -11.10
C ARG A 66 1.62 -15.35 -10.93
N MET A 67 0.89 -14.25 -10.96
CA MET A 67 -0.55 -14.24 -10.69
C MET A 67 -1.40 -13.91 -11.92
N GLY A 68 -0.80 -13.29 -12.95
CA GLY A 68 -1.48 -12.68 -14.09
C GLY A 68 -1.99 -11.28 -13.77
N ALA A 69 -2.09 -10.42 -14.80
CA ALA A 69 -2.41 -9.00 -14.66
C ALA A 69 -3.74 -8.74 -13.93
N MET A 70 -4.81 -9.46 -14.31
CA MET A 70 -6.13 -9.26 -13.71
C MET A 70 -6.16 -9.58 -12.21
N ARG A 71 -5.56 -10.71 -11.80
CA ARG A 71 -5.50 -11.10 -10.38
C ARG A 71 -4.64 -10.13 -9.58
N THR A 72 -3.51 -9.70 -10.13
CA THR A 72 -2.63 -8.71 -9.50
C THR A 72 -3.38 -7.41 -9.25
N THR A 73 -4.13 -6.90 -10.22
CA THR A 73 -4.93 -5.68 -10.08
C THR A 73 -6.03 -5.83 -9.04
N LEU A 74 -6.80 -6.93 -9.08
CA LEU A 74 -7.87 -7.17 -8.10
C LEU A 74 -7.34 -7.30 -6.67
N VAL A 75 -6.23 -8.01 -6.49
CA VAL A 75 -5.60 -8.17 -5.18
C VAL A 75 -5.01 -6.86 -4.68
N SER A 76 -4.38 -6.07 -5.55
CA SER A 76 -3.85 -4.74 -5.23
C SER A 76 -4.96 -3.81 -4.74
N LEU A 77 -6.05 -3.70 -5.49
CA LEU A 77 -7.20 -2.87 -5.11
C LEU A 77 -7.89 -3.40 -3.85
N GLY A 78 -8.16 -4.70 -3.77
CA GLY A 78 -8.82 -5.31 -2.62
C GLY A 78 -8.02 -5.16 -1.33
N SER A 79 -6.71 -5.41 -1.39
CA SER A 79 -5.83 -5.23 -0.23
C SER A 79 -5.72 -3.77 0.20
N ALA A 80 -5.71 -2.82 -0.74
CA ALA A 80 -5.70 -1.39 -0.43
C ALA A 80 -7.00 -0.94 0.24
N VAL A 81 -8.16 -1.38 -0.25
CA VAL A 81 -9.46 -1.08 0.38
C VAL A 81 -9.50 -1.61 1.81
N ILE A 82 -9.08 -2.86 2.04
CA ILE A 82 -8.99 -3.46 3.37
C ILE A 82 -7.96 -2.70 4.22
N GLY A 83 -6.83 -2.32 3.65
CA GLY A 83 -5.78 -1.55 4.31
C GLY A 83 -6.28 -0.20 4.80
N ILE A 84 -6.99 0.54 3.94
CA ILE A 84 -7.60 1.83 4.28
C ILE A 84 -8.64 1.66 5.39
N GLY A 85 -9.59 0.74 5.21
CA GLY A 85 -10.63 0.49 6.20
C GLY A 85 -10.07 0.05 7.55
N GLY A 86 -9.13 -0.89 7.55
CA GLY A 86 -8.46 -1.36 8.76
C GLY A 86 -7.60 -0.30 9.42
N GLY A 87 -6.86 0.50 8.64
CA GLY A 87 -6.06 1.62 9.15
C GLY A 87 -6.91 2.68 9.83
N LEU A 88 -8.06 3.02 9.24
CA LEU A 88 -9.02 3.94 9.84
C LEU A 88 -9.59 3.40 11.16
N LEU A 89 -9.99 2.13 11.18
CA LEU A 89 -10.48 1.48 12.40
C LEU A 89 -9.41 1.44 13.48
N LEU A 90 -8.16 1.19 13.13
CA LEU A 90 -7.03 1.19 14.05
C LEU A 90 -6.80 2.58 14.64
N CYS A 91 -6.76 3.62 13.79
CA CYS A 91 -6.61 4.99 14.24
C CYS A 91 -7.79 5.44 15.13
N ALA A 92 -9.02 5.09 14.75
CA ALA A 92 -10.20 5.38 15.57
C ALA A 92 -10.16 4.63 16.92
N GLY A 93 -9.72 3.37 16.94
CA GLY A 93 -9.56 2.59 18.15
C GLY A 93 -8.50 3.16 19.10
N ILE A 94 -7.35 3.55 18.57
CA ILE A 94 -6.28 4.17 19.35
C ILE A 94 -6.77 5.49 19.98
N SER A 95 -7.46 6.32 19.20
CA SER A 95 -7.96 7.60 19.69
C SER A 95 -9.01 7.45 20.80
N THR A 96 -9.84 6.41 20.77
CA THR A 96 -10.79 6.13 21.84
C THR A 96 -10.13 5.63 23.12
N LEU A 97 -9.04 4.87 22.98
CA LEU A 97 -8.29 4.33 24.13
C LEU A 97 -7.49 5.41 24.87
N PHE A 98 -6.91 6.35 24.15
CA PHE A 98 -6.11 7.42 24.75
C PHE A 98 -6.92 8.66 25.16
N GLY A 99 -8.25 8.65 24.93
CA GLY A 99 -9.17 9.63 25.48
C GLY A 99 -9.07 11.06 24.90
N ASP A 100 -8.17 11.29 23.98
CA ASP A 100 -7.84 12.62 23.47
C ASP A 100 -8.55 12.89 22.14
N ARG A 101 -9.85 13.20 22.22
CA ARG A 101 -10.68 13.52 21.04
C ARG A 101 -10.16 14.72 20.24
N ALA A 102 -9.41 15.61 20.89
CA ALA A 102 -8.82 16.77 20.23
C ALA A 102 -7.68 16.39 19.30
N LEU A 103 -6.88 15.37 19.63
CA LEU A 103 -5.84 14.84 18.76
C LEU A 103 -6.43 14.13 17.54
N THR A 104 -7.56 13.45 17.69
CA THR A 104 -8.19 12.69 16.59
C THR A 104 -8.61 13.57 15.42
N SER A 105 -9.09 14.79 15.72
CA SER A 105 -9.50 15.75 14.69
C SER A 105 -8.32 16.36 13.92
N GLN A 106 -7.11 16.28 14.46
CA GLN A 106 -5.89 16.84 13.85
C GLN A 106 -5.04 15.79 13.14
N ILE A 107 -5.37 14.50 13.25
CA ILE A 107 -4.63 13.45 12.53
C ILE A 107 -4.86 13.63 11.03
N VAL A 108 -3.81 14.07 10.36
CA VAL A 108 -3.80 14.23 8.89
C VAL A 108 -3.56 12.88 8.25
N PHE A 109 -4.50 12.43 7.48
CA PHE A 109 -4.46 11.14 6.77
C PHE A 109 -4.05 11.37 5.33
N SER A 110 -2.91 10.83 4.92
CA SER A 110 -2.48 10.82 3.53
C SER A 110 -2.10 9.40 3.12
N LEU A 111 -2.69 8.94 2.04
CA LEU A 111 -2.37 7.64 1.47
C LEU A 111 -1.23 7.77 0.45
N SER A 112 -0.49 6.69 0.29
CA SER A 112 0.58 6.59 -0.71
C SER A 112 0.26 5.46 -1.70
N PRO A 113 0.64 5.59 -2.98
CA PRO A 113 0.59 4.50 -3.96
C PRO A 113 1.29 3.21 -3.48
N VAL A 114 2.23 3.33 -2.55
CA VAL A 114 2.92 2.18 -1.92
C VAL A 114 1.92 1.22 -1.28
N THR A 115 0.81 1.71 -0.73
CA THR A 115 -0.24 0.87 -0.13
C THR A 115 -0.83 -0.13 -1.12
N LEU A 116 -1.09 0.31 -2.38
CA LEU A 116 -1.59 -0.54 -3.46
C LEU A 116 -0.59 -1.65 -3.83
N VAL A 117 0.68 -1.28 -3.91
CA VAL A 117 1.73 -2.15 -4.45
C VAL A 117 2.20 -3.16 -3.42
N THR A 118 2.22 -2.75 -2.14
CA THR A 118 2.65 -3.62 -1.04
C THR A 118 1.73 -4.82 -0.89
N GLY A 119 0.41 -4.63 -1.01
CA GLY A 119 -0.55 -5.73 -0.99
C GLY A 119 -0.33 -6.74 -2.12
N ALA A 120 -0.11 -6.26 -3.34
CA ALA A 120 0.19 -7.11 -4.49
C ALA A 120 1.53 -7.86 -4.33
N LEU A 121 2.57 -7.19 -3.80
CA LEU A 121 3.86 -7.82 -3.52
C LEU A 121 3.69 -8.97 -2.52
N MET A 122 3.01 -8.72 -1.40
CA MET A 122 2.80 -9.73 -0.38
C MET A 122 1.96 -10.90 -0.87
N ALA A 123 0.93 -10.64 -1.68
CA ALA A 123 0.14 -11.69 -2.32
C ALA A 123 0.97 -12.54 -3.28
N SER A 124 1.87 -11.93 -4.07
CA SER A 124 2.73 -12.65 -5.02
C SER A 124 3.67 -13.64 -4.34
N THR A 125 3.97 -13.42 -3.05
CA THR A 125 4.81 -14.34 -2.28
C THR A 125 4.17 -15.71 -2.10
N ALA A 126 2.83 -15.81 -2.12
CA ALA A 126 2.12 -17.09 -2.02
C ALA A 126 2.33 -17.98 -3.25
N PHE A 127 2.73 -17.40 -4.38
CA PHE A 127 3.02 -18.08 -5.64
C PHE A 127 4.53 -18.29 -5.87
N SER A 128 5.36 -18.00 -4.87
CA SER A 128 6.82 -18.10 -4.95
C SER A 128 7.31 -19.37 -4.26
N TYR A 129 8.50 -19.82 -4.66
CA TYR A 129 9.20 -20.92 -3.97
C TYR A 129 9.41 -20.59 -2.48
N ALA A 130 9.33 -21.60 -1.63
CA ALA A 130 9.31 -21.45 -0.17
C ALA A 130 10.45 -20.56 0.39
N LEU A 131 11.68 -20.72 -0.07
CA LEU A 131 12.82 -19.93 0.38
C LEU A 131 12.70 -18.43 0.02
N TRP A 132 12.29 -18.14 -1.20
CA TRP A 132 12.09 -16.76 -1.65
C TRP A 132 10.89 -16.11 -1.01
N CYS A 133 9.83 -16.88 -0.79
CA CYS A 133 8.62 -16.43 -0.10
C CYS A 133 8.95 -15.85 1.29
N HIS A 134 9.70 -16.58 2.12
CA HIS A 134 10.06 -16.12 3.45
C HIS A 134 10.97 -14.90 3.43
N ARG A 135 11.96 -14.86 2.54
CA ARG A 135 12.88 -13.72 2.40
C ARG A 135 12.13 -12.46 1.97
N VAL A 136 11.30 -12.54 0.93
CA VAL A 136 10.54 -11.40 0.43
C VAL A 136 9.55 -10.89 1.49
N ARG A 137 8.87 -11.79 2.22
CA ARG A 137 8.00 -11.41 3.32
C ARG A 137 8.77 -10.70 4.44
N LEU A 138 9.89 -11.26 4.87
CA LEU A 138 10.71 -10.66 5.90
C LEU A 138 11.17 -9.27 5.50
N ILE A 139 11.74 -9.12 4.30
CA ILE A 139 12.20 -7.82 3.79
C ILE A 139 11.03 -6.84 3.68
N GLY A 140 9.90 -7.26 3.12
CA GLY A 140 8.74 -6.41 2.93
C GLY A 140 8.15 -5.92 4.26
N TYR A 141 7.93 -6.81 5.23
CA TYR A 141 7.45 -6.39 6.55
C TYR A 141 8.45 -5.53 7.29
N THR A 142 9.75 -5.84 7.21
CA THR A 142 10.79 -5.01 7.81
C THR A 142 10.80 -3.62 7.19
N ALA A 143 10.70 -3.51 5.86
CA ALA A 143 10.63 -2.23 5.18
C ALA A 143 9.42 -1.40 5.62
N VAL A 144 8.23 -2.01 5.67
CA VAL A 144 7.01 -1.34 6.14
C VAL A 144 7.14 -0.89 7.60
N LEU A 145 7.69 -1.74 8.48
CA LEU A 145 7.92 -1.39 9.88
C LEU A 145 8.90 -0.23 10.03
N VAL A 146 9.99 -0.23 9.25
CA VAL A 146 10.96 0.89 9.25
C VAL A 146 10.27 2.19 8.82
N VAL A 147 9.43 2.15 7.78
CA VAL A 147 8.68 3.33 7.34
C VAL A 147 7.76 3.83 8.44
N ILE A 148 7.03 2.95 9.14
CA ILE A 148 6.15 3.31 10.26
C ILE A 148 6.96 3.96 11.40
N LEU A 149 8.07 3.35 11.79
CA LEU A 149 8.90 3.85 12.88
C LEU A 149 9.56 5.19 12.56
N TYR A 150 9.92 5.41 11.29
CA TYR A 150 10.57 6.65 10.85
C TYR A 150 9.57 7.76 10.49
N GLY A 151 8.49 7.41 9.80
CA GLY A 151 7.50 8.36 9.27
C GLY A 151 6.42 8.73 10.27
N GLY A 152 5.96 7.76 11.07
CA GLY A 152 4.90 7.94 12.06
C GLY A 152 3.56 8.38 11.49
N ASN A 153 3.39 8.29 10.16
CA ASN A 153 2.16 8.72 9.51
C ASN A 153 1.05 7.66 9.66
N PRO A 154 -0.19 8.08 9.94
CA PRO A 154 -1.32 7.16 10.02
C PRO A 154 -1.53 6.35 8.73
N GLY A 155 -1.19 6.90 7.56
CA GLY A 155 -1.24 6.20 6.28
C GLY A 155 -0.31 4.98 6.18
N ASP A 156 0.79 4.96 6.95
CA ASP A 156 1.73 3.86 6.97
C ASP A 156 1.13 2.61 7.63
N TYR A 157 0.23 2.79 8.60
CA TYR A 157 -0.54 1.67 9.19
C TYR A 157 -1.49 1.04 8.17
N CYS A 158 -2.06 1.84 7.26
CA CYS A 158 -2.85 1.31 6.15
C CYS A 158 -2.02 0.41 5.24
N THR A 159 -0.76 0.79 4.99
CA THR A 159 0.18 0.00 4.20
C THR A 159 0.51 -1.33 4.88
N LEU A 160 0.68 -1.34 6.21
CA LEU A 160 0.89 -2.58 6.96
C LEU A 160 -0.31 -3.52 6.87
N ILE A 161 -1.51 -2.98 7.07
CA ILE A 161 -2.74 -3.79 7.00
C ILE A 161 -2.98 -4.29 5.57
N ALA A 162 -2.71 -3.45 4.55
CA ALA A 162 -2.77 -3.87 3.15
C ALA A 162 -1.76 -4.99 2.84
N ALA A 163 -0.56 -4.95 3.43
CA ALA A 163 0.43 -6.01 3.31
C ALA A 163 -0.08 -7.33 3.87
N VAL A 164 -0.65 -7.31 5.08
CA VAL A 164 -1.24 -8.50 5.72
C VAL A 164 -2.44 -9.02 4.92
N ALA A 165 -3.35 -8.12 4.54
CA ALA A 165 -4.52 -8.48 3.72
C ALA A 165 -4.11 -9.09 2.38
N GLY A 166 -3.14 -8.49 1.69
CA GLY A 166 -2.61 -9.01 0.44
C GLY A 166 -2.02 -10.41 0.60
N GLN A 167 -1.25 -10.64 1.68
CA GLN A 167 -0.72 -11.96 1.97
C GLN A 167 -1.84 -12.99 2.21
N LEU A 168 -2.87 -12.65 2.98
CA LEU A 168 -4.00 -13.54 3.25
C LEU A 168 -4.79 -13.85 1.98
N ILE A 169 -5.10 -12.84 1.18
CA ILE A 169 -5.78 -13.01 -0.12
C ILE A 169 -4.93 -13.88 -1.05
N GLY A 170 -3.63 -13.60 -1.14
CA GLY A 170 -2.71 -14.39 -1.96
C GLY A 170 -2.66 -15.85 -1.56
N THR A 171 -2.58 -16.15 -0.26
CA THR A 171 -2.60 -17.54 0.23
C THR A 171 -3.95 -18.23 0.01
N ALA A 172 -5.06 -17.49 0.09
CA ALA A 172 -6.39 -18.02 -0.20
C ALA A 172 -6.56 -18.35 -1.70
N ILE A 173 -6.03 -17.50 -2.59
CA ILE A 173 -6.10 -17.72 -4.04
C ILE A 173 -5.14 -18.82 -4.50
N ALA A 174 -3.94 -18.91 -3.91
CA ALA A 174 -2.96 -19.95 -4.24
C ALA A 174 -3.44 -21.35 -3.84
N GLY A 175 -4.42 -21.42 -2.93
CA GLY A 175 -4.89 -22.69 -2.37
C GLY A 175 -3.86 -23.31 -1.42
N ARG A 176 -4.18 -24.50 -0.91
CA ARG A 176 -3.21 -25.28 -0.12
C ARG A 176 -2.07 -25.69 -1.04
N PRO A 177 -0.80 -25.53 -0.63
CA PRO A 177 0.32 -26.03 -1.42
C PRO A 177 0.07 -27.51 -1.70
N HIS A 178 0.17 -27.90 -2.96
CA HIS A 178 0.09 -29.29 -3.36
C HIS A 178 1.16 -30.04 -2.56
N GLU A 179 0.77 -31.06 -1.79
CA GLU A 179 1.69 -31.85 -0.96
C GLU A 179 2.76 -32.60 -1.77
N SER A 180 2.68 -32.53 -3.10
CA SER A 180 3.60 -33.20 -4.03
C SER A 180 5.00 -32.60 -4.14
N GLU A 181 5.23 -31.39 -3.62
CA GLU A 181 6.56 -30.79 -3.55
C GLU A 181 7.17 -30.88 -2.14
N ARG A 182 7.00 -32.00 -1.44
CA ARG A 182 7.89 -32.33 -0.33
C ARG A 182 9.28 -32.54 -0.92
N TRP A 183 10.13 -31.61 -0.58
CA TRP A 183 11.55 -31.59 -0.84
C TRP A 183 12.19 -32.97 -0.68
N HIS A 184 12.56 -33.58 -1.78
CA HIS A 184 13.59 -34.60 -1.75
C HIS A 184 14.94 -33.89 -1.56
N TRP A 185 15.27 -33.60 -0.29
CA TRP A 185 16.65 -33.37 0.09
C TRP A 185 17.36 -34.72 0.07
N GLN A 186 17.65 -35.22 -1.11
CA GLN A 186 18.63 -36.25 -1.32
C GLN A 186 19.57 -35.70 -2.39
N TYR A 187 20.71 -35.37 -1.89
CA TYR A 187 22.03 -34.97 -2.43
C TYR A 187 22.50 -33.61 -2.00
#